data_97f79fe52ee552cf0e74e831a7602075
#
_entry.id   97f79fe52ee552cf0e74e831a7602075
#
_cell.length_a   1.000
_cell.length_b   1.000
_cell.length_c   1.000
_cell.angle_alpha   90.00
_cell.angle_beta   90.00
_cell.angle_gamma   90.00
#
_symmetry.space_group_name_H-M   'P 1'
#
loop_
_entity.id
_entity.type
_entity.pdbx_description
1 polymer ?
#
loop_
_entity_poly.entity_id
_entity_poly.type
_entity_poly.pdbx_seq_one_letter_code
_entity_poly.pdbx_strand_id
1 'polypeptide(L)'
;MILASQENIKKWSEAGAWGKRTLIDYFNFHVRKNPDKVCLVDPMNKEALTGLKPERLTYQELSRAVDATAEALLARGIKKDDIIIVQLPNCWELAMLYLAITRAGALISPVPVQWRQSELDYITKLTEARAFITMDEFNAFKHREMAEKLQAKHPSMEQIITLQEIREMTKGNVTGQLDGIVIDANDIFTLSWSSGTEAEPKGCPLSHNNWIFQSTICFENAPIHWGDNLITAGPLVNMASIGTVYVPWLVGGGKMVLHHPFDGASFVMQLMAEEIHYTLLVPAVVNALMKHPMVDKFDFSKMRAITIGAAPPSLWSVQELKRRWGIEFANIWGQNEGTANVAGQYDIPDMEMRLDHFLFVSPGNQWAGKATWFSRFVSMKLVNAAIPGGPKKEGDVGELWYRGPNVIPCYFRRPDLTARAFDDEQYFNTGDLFQLKDNDCIGFFERAKDIIIRGGYNISAQEVENMVLGFPKVLDAAAVAMPDESLGERTCIYVVPKPGETVLLEEIKAFMQEKGIAAYKMPERLEVIEAIPRNPVGKILKKVLREDIKKKLGAA
;
A
#
# COMPACT_ATOMS: atom_id res chain seq x y z
N MET A 1 6.50 -8.75 20.38
CA MET A 1 7.93 -8.54 19.90
C MET A 1 8.18 -7.05 19.73
N ILE A 2 9.20 -6.49 20.41
CA ILE A 2 9.59 -5.09 20.29
C ILE A 2 10.92 -5.03 19.52
N LEU A 3 10.97 -4.32 18.41
CA LEU A 3 12.16 -4.15 17.57
C LEU A 3 12.71 -2.71 17.57
N ALA A 4 11.92 -1.73 18.01
CA ALA A 4 12.38 -0.36 18.16
C ALA A 4 13.42 -0.26 19.30
N SER A 5 14.48 0.54 19.11
CA SER A 5 15.47 0.79 20.16
C SER A 5 14.85 1.54 21.35
N GLN A 6 15.39 1.32 22.55
CA GLN A 6 14.93 2.04 23.75
C GLN A 6 15.09 3.58 23.60
N GLU A 7 16.10 4.01 22.87
CA GLU A 7 16.32 5.42 22.54
C GLU A 7 15.17 5.99 21.70
N ASN A 8 14.76 5.27 20.63
CA ASN A 8 13.65 5.69 19.79
C ASN A 8 12.31 5.64 20.54
N ILE A 9 12.08 4.62 21.36
CA ILE A 9 10.88 4.53 22.20
C ILE A 9 10.81 5.74 23.12
N LYS A 10 11.88 6.05 23.84
CA LYS A 10 11.97 7.21 24.73
C LYS A 10 11.74 8.51 23.96
N LYS A 11 12.49 8.73 22.88
CA LYS A 11 12.39 9.92 22.02
C LYS A 11 10.98 10.21 21.56
N TRP A 12 10.31 9.23 20.95
CA TRP A 12 8.98 9.43 20.38
C TRP A 12 7.88 9.49 21.44
N SER A 13 8.05 8.82 22.58
CA SER A 13 7.10 8.89 23.70
C SER A 13 7.20 10.23 24.42
N GLU A 14 8.41 10.75 24.71
CA GLU A 14 8.60 12.07 25.32
C GLU A 14 8.12 13.21 24.39
N ALA A 15 8.30 13.05 23.08
CA ALA A 15 7.79 13.99 22.09
C ALA A 15 6.25 13.93 21.93
N GLY A 16 5.59 12.89 22.43
CA GLY A 16 4.15 12.70 22.35
C GLY A 16 3.65 12.05 21.04
N ALA A 17 4.57 11.62 20.16
CA ALA A 17 4.21 10.90 18.93
C ALA A 17 3.77 9.46 19.17
N TRP A 18 4.39 8.79 20.14
CA TRP A 18 4.03 7.45 20.59
C TRP A 18 3.36 7.47 21.97
N GLY A 19 2.39 6.58 22.14
CA GLY A 19 1.61 6.45 23.37
C GLY A 19 1.67 5.04 23.96
N LYS A 20 0.78 4.79 24.92
CA LYS A 20 0.65 3.48 25.58
C LYS A 20 -0.53 2.66 25.05
N ARG A 21 -1.40 3.26 24.22
CA ARG A 21 -2.59 2.57 23.69
C ARG A 21 -2.20 1.70 22.50
N THR A 22 -2.73 0.49 22.50
CA THR A 22 -2.64 -0.44 21.37
C THR A 22 -3.83 -0.26 20.41
N LEU A 23 -3.77 -0.82 19.22
CA LEU A 23 -4.91 -0.89 18.31
C LEU A 23 -6.06 -1.73 18.89
N ILE A 24 -5.75 -2.71 19.76
CA ILE A 24 -6.76 -3.46 20.51
C ILE A 24 -7.50 -2.54 21.48
N ASP A 25 -6.82 -1.60 22.13
CA ASP A 25 -7.48 -0.64 23.05
C ASP A 25 -8.47 0.26 22.30
N TYR A 26 -8.12 0.72 21.10
CA TYR A 26 -9.03 1.50 20.24
C TYR A 26 -10.23 0.67 19.80
N PHE A 27 -10.01 -0.56 19.35
CA PHE A 27 -11.11 -1.48 19.02
C PHE A 27 -12.03 -1.71 20.20
N ASN A 28 -11.49 -2.05 21.38
CA ASN A 28 -12.25 -2.27 22.62
C ASN A 28 -13.02 -1.02 23.09
N PHE A 29 -12.48 0.18 22.82
CA PHE A 29 -13.23 1.42 23.07
C PHE A 29 -14.52 1.47 22.24
N HIS A 30 -14.45 1.14 20.95
CA HIS A 30 -15.62 1.12 20.07
C HIS A 30 -16.60 -0.01 20.42
N VAL A 31 -16.11 -1.18 20.82
CA VAL A 31 -16.96 -2.29 21.33
C VAL A 31 -17.80 -1.82 22.52
N ARG A 32 -17.18 -1.15 23.50
CA ARG A 32 -17.91 -0.63 24.68
C ARG A 32 -18.90 0.48 24.33
N LYS A 33 -18.55 1.34 23.38
CA LYS A 33 -19.35 2.52 23.01
C LYS A 33 -20.55 2.17 22.12
N ASN A 34 -20.38 1.23 21.20
CA ASN A 34 -21.36 0.92 20.15
C ASN A 34 -21.45 -0.59 19.89
N PRO A 35 -21.75 -1.44 20.90
CA PRO A 35 -21.67 -2.91 20.77
C PRO A 35 -22.50 -3.45 19.61
N ASP A 36 -23.71 -2.93 19.41
CA ASP A 36 -24.70 -3.43 18.45
C ASP A 36 -24.57 -2.78 17.05
N LYS A 37 -23.63 -1.82 16.88
CA LYS A 37 -23.42 -1.18 15.58
C LYS A 37 -22.66 -2.13 14.65
N VAL A 38 -23.16 -2.30 13.42
CA VAL A 38 -22.41 -3.02 12.35
C VAL A 38 -21.10 -2.29 12.09
N CYS A 39 -19.99 -3.01 12.26
CA CYS A 39 -18.64 -2.46 12.12
C CYS A 39 -17.84 -3.06 10.98
N LEU A 40 -18.20 -4.26 10.52
CA LEU A 40 -17.46 -4.98 9.48
C LEU A 40 -18.43 -5.68 8.52
N VAL A 41 -18.19 -5.53 7.20
CA VAL A 41 -19.05 -6.06 6.15
C VAL A 41 -18.20 -6.74 5.09
N ASP A 42 -18.55 -7.96 4.74
CA ASP A 42 -17.90 -8.75 3.69
C ASP A 42 -18.09 -8.20 2.27
N PRO A 43 -17.23 -8.61 1.32
CA PRO A 43 -17.50 -8.43 -0.09
C PRO A 43 -18.82 -9.11 -0.50
N MET A 44 -19.62 -8.45 -1.33
CA MET A 44 -20.89 -9.02 -1.82
C MET A 44 -20.70 -10.35 -2.57
N ASN A 45 -19.55 -10.51 -3.22
CA ASN A 45 -19.17 -11.70 -3.98
C ASN A 45 -18.37 -12.74 -3.17
N LYS A 46 -18.35 -12.66 -1.82
CA LYS A 46 -17.59 -13.56 -0.94
C LYS A 46 -17.87 -15.04 -1.22
N GLU A 47 -19.14 -15.39 -1.46
CA GLU A 47 -19.52 -16.79 -1.71
C GLU A 47 -18.82 -17.36 -2.96
N ALA A 48 -18.72 -16.58 -4.01
CA ALA A 48 -17.99 -16.98 -5.23
C ALA A 48 -16.46 -17.08 -4.98
N LEU A 49 -15.92 -16.32 -4.03
CA LEU A 49 -14.48 -16.30 -3.71
C LEU A 49 -14.06 -17.40 -2.74
N THR A 50 -14.89 -17.74 -1.77
CA THR A 50 -14.50 -18.58 -0.63
C THR A 50 -15.46 -19.74 -0.36
N GLY A 51 -16.58 -19.82 -1.06
CA GLY A 51 -17.68 -20.77 -0.77
C GLY A 51 -18.50 -20.41 0.47
N LEU A 52 -18.18 -19.29 1.15
CA LEU A 52 -18.86 -18.83 2.37
C LEU A 52 -19.75 -17.64 2.07
N LYS A 53 -20.95 -17.60 2.66
CA LYS A 53 -21.87 -16.47 2.48
C LYS A 53 -21.29 -15.18 3.07
N PRO A 54 -21.57 -14.02 2.44
CA PRO A 54 -21.22 -12.72 3.02
C PRO A 54 -21.91 -12.49 4.35
N GLU A 55 -21.19 -11.88 5.27
CA GLU A 55 -21.70 -11.56 6.63
C GLU A 55 -21.48 -10.08 6.96
N ARG A 56 -22.22 -9.66 7.97
CA ARG A 56 -22.16 -8.32 8.55
C ARG A 56 -22.07 -8.49 10.05
N LEU A 57 -20.99 -8.00 10.66
CA LEU A 57 -20.74 -8.17 12.07
C LEU A 57 -20.90 -6.85 12.82
N THR A 58 -21.55 -6.91 13.96
CA THR A 58 -21.52 -5.85 14.98
C THR A 58 -20.18 -5.84 15.71
N TYR A 59 -19.89 -4.75 16.42
CA TYR A 59 -18.68 -4.68 17.26
C TYR A 59 -18.64 -5.80 18.30
N GLN A 60 -19.78 -6.13 18.91
CA GLN A 60 -19.86 -7.21 19.91
C GLN A 60 -19.60 -8.59 19.30
N GLU A 61 -20.21 -8.88 18.14
CA GLU A 61 -19.99 -10.16 17.44
C GLU A 61 -18.54 -10.30 17.02
N LEU A 62 -17.94 -9.25 16.46
CA LEU A 62 -16.54 -9.26 16.07
C LEU A 62 -15.61 -9.42 17.27
N SER A 63 -15.88 -8.72 18.41
CA SER A 63 -15.10 -8.86 19.63
C SER A 63 -15.12 -10.28 20.18
N ARG A 64 -16.30 -10.92 20.19
CA ARG A 64 -16.43 -12.32 20.61
C ARG A 64 -15.65 -13.26 19.68
N ALA A 65 -15.73 -13.05 18.36
CA ALA A 65 -15.00 -13.85 17.38
C ALA A 65 -13.46 -13.68 17.55
N VAL A 66 -13.00 -12.46 17.84
CA VAL A 66 -11.59 -12.17 18.14
C VAL A 66 -11.12 -12.95 19.36
N ASP A 67 -11.81 -12.84 20.49
CA ASP A 67 -11.39 -13.48 21.73
C ASP A 67 -11.47 -15.01 21.62
N ALA A 68 -12.54 -15.57 21.04
CA ALA A 68 -12.67 -17.02 20.82
C ALA A 68 -11.55 -17.57 19.91
N THR A 69 -11.22 -16.86 18.84
CA THR A 69 -10.14 -17.27 17.93
C THR A 69 -8.78 -17.16 18.62
N ALA A 70 -8.54 -16.09 19.38
CA ALA A 70 -7.29 -15.92 20.12
C ALA A 70 -7.07 -17.05 21.14
N GLU A 71 -8.09 -17.41 21.94
CA GLU A 71 -8.00 -18.55 22.88
C GLU A 71 -7.80 -19.88 22.16
N ALA A 72 -8.46 -20.09 21.00
CA ALA A 72 -8.25 -21.29 20.21
C ALA A 72 -6.82 -21.39 19.66
N LEU A 73 -6.19 -20.26 19.28
CA LEU A 73 -4.78 -20.22 18.87
C LEU A 73 -3.84 -20.57 20.03
N LEU A 74 -4.11 -20.03 21.25
CA LEU A 74 -3.35 -20.39 22.44
C LEU A 74 -3.49 -21.88 22.78
N ALA A 75 -4.70 -22.43 22.70
CA ALA A 75 -4.97 -23.86 22.93
C ALA A 75 -4.25 -24.77 21.93
N ARG A 76 -3.93 -24.26 20.74
CA ARG A 76 -3.11 -24.92 19.73
C ARG A 76 -1.60 -24.71 19.94
N GLY A 77 -1.19 -24.07 21.03
CA GLY A 77 0.22 -23.88 21.40
C GLY A 77 0.89 -22.69 20.75
N ILE A 78 0.13 -21.77 20.14
CA ILE A 78 0.67 -20.46 19.70
C ILE A 78 1.04 -19.66 20.94
N LYS A 79 2.20 -19.01 20.89
CA LYS A 79 2.77 -18.25 22.02
C LYS A 79 3.02 -16.81 21.63
N LYS A 80 3.32 -15.99 22.64
CA LYS A 80 3.78 -14.62 22.41
C LYS A 80 4.97 -14.62 21.46
N ASP A 81 4.95 -13.67 20.50
CA ASP A 81 5.97 -13.44 19.48
C ASP A 81 6.10 -14.55 18.40
N ASP A 82 5.28 -15.59 18.43
CA ASP A 82 5.16 -16.52 17.30
C ASP A 82 4.64 -15.78 16.06
N ILE A 83 5.18 -16.11 14.89
CA ILE A 83 4.76 -15.51 13.62
C ILE A 83 3.78 -16.44 12.91
N ILE A 84 2.66 -15.88 12.50
CA ILE A 84 1.63 -16.58 11.75
C ILE A 84 1.50 -15.93 10.37
N ILE A 85 1.84 -16.68 9.32
CA ILE A 85 1.60 -16.24 7.94
C ILE A 85 0.11 -16.40 7.63
N VAL A 86 -0.49 -15.35 7.05
CA VAL A 86 -1.92 -15.35 6.69
C VAL A 86 -2.08 -15.02 5.21
N GLN A 87 -2.66 -15.96 4.44
CA GLN A 87 -2.91 -15.83 3.01
C GLN A 87 -4.41 -16.01 2.73
N LEU A 88 -5.17 -14.94 2.83
CA LEU A 88 -6.61 -14.89 2.61
C LEU A 88 -6.99 -13.70 1.72
N PRO A 89 -8.10 -13.77 0.95
CA PRO A 89 -8.69 -12.58 0.34
C PRO A 89 -9.26 -11.66 1.41
N ASN A 90 -9.65 -10.44 1.03
CA ASN A 90 -10.35 -9.57 1.98
C ASN A 90 -11.71 -10.18 2.35
N CYS A 91 -11.77 -10.75 3.50
CA CYS A 91 -12.98 -11.23 4.15
C CYS A 91 -12.93 -10.84 5.62
N TRP A 92 -14.07 -10.89 6.31
CA TRP A 92 -14.11 -10.46 7.70
C TRP A 92 -13.18 -11.31 8.59
N GLU A 93 -12.95 -12.55 8.23
CA GLU A 93 -12.03 -13.43 8.95
C GLU A 93 -10.58 -12.92 8.86
N LEU A 94 -10.13 -12.40 7.70
CA LEU A 94 -8.81 -11.77 7.60
C LEU A 94 -8.72 -10.54 8.51
N ALA A 95 -9.72 -9.65 8.45
CA ALA A 95 -9.74 -8.45 9.28
C ALA A 95 -9.79 -8.78 10.78
N MET A 96 -10.54 -9.82 11.17
CA MET A 96 -10.59 -10.35 12.51
C MET A 96 -9.26 -10.95 12.98
N LEU A 97 -8.55 -11.66 12.09
CA LEU A 97 -7.29 -12.32 12.42
C LEU A 97 -6.16 -11.34 12.80
N TYR A 98 -6.16 -10.12 12.27
CA TYR A 98 -5.25 -9.07 12.76
C TYR A 98 -5.40 -8.83 14.26
N LEU A 99 -6.64 -8.78 14.72
CA LEU A 99 -6.94 -8.56 16.13
C LEU A 99 -6.74 -9.83 16.97
N ALA A 100 -7.19 -10.98 16.47
CA ALA A 100 -7.13 -12.25 17.22
C ALA A 100 -5.69 -12.74 17.42
N ILE A 101 -4.86 -12.69 16.38
CA ILE A 101 -3.44 -13.07 16.47
C ILE A 101 -2.71 -12.14 17.43
N THR A 102 -2.93 -10.82 17.30
CA THR A 102 -2.38 -9.85 18.26
C THR A 102 -2.88 -10.11 19.68
N ARG A 103 -4.17 -10.39 19.86
CA ARG A 103 -4.76 -10.65 21.18
C ARG A 103 -4.18 -11.90 21.84
N ALA A 104 -3.76 -12.90 21.05
CA ALA A 104 -2.98 -14.05 21.49
C ALA A 104 -1.49 -13.73 21.78
N GLY A 105 -1.05 -12.49 21.55
CA GLY A 105 0.35 -12.07 21.71
C GLY A 105 1.26 -12.44 20.54
N ALA A 106 0.73 -13.06 19.50
CA ALA A 106 1.46 -13.44 18.29
C ALA A 106 1.51 -12.32 17.25
N LEU A 107 2.30 -12.51 16.20
CA LEU A 107 2.52 -11.54 15.13
C LEU A 107 1.93 -12.03 13.81
N ILE A 108 1.04 -11.26 13.21
CA ILE A 108 0.52 -11.53 11.89
C ILE A 108 1.50 -11.11 10.79
N SER A 109 1.73 -12.02 9.83
CA SER A 109 2.47 -11.78 8.60
C SER A 109 1.54 -11.97 7.41
N PRO A 110 0.81 -10.91 6.99
CA PRO A 110 -0.16 -11.02 5.91
C PRO A 110 0.56 -11.03 4.56
N VAL A 111 0.11 -11.92 3.65
CA VAL A 111 0.67 -12.07 2.31
C VAL A 111 -0.41 -12.08 1.24
N PRO A 112 -0.11 -11.58 0.01
CA PRO A 112 -1.07 -11.60 -1.09
C PRO A 112 -1.51 -13.02 -1.46
N VAL A 113 -2.81 -13.22 -1.75
CA VAL A 113 -3.35 -14.51 -2.20
C VAL A 113 -2.75 -14.99 -3.53
N GLN A 114 -2.15 -14.08 -4.30
CA GLN A 114 -1.50 -14.39 -5.56
C GLN A 114 -0.07 -14.94 -5.40
N TRP A 115 0.55 -14.80 -4.22
CA TRP A 115 1.89 -15.34 -3.99
C TRP A 115 1.89 -16.87 -4.01
N ARG A 116 3.01 -17.42 -4.46
CA ARG A 116 3.16 -18.85 -4.70
C ARG A 116 4.35 -19.40 -3.90
N GLN A 117 4.71 -20.65 -4.21
CA GLN A 117 5.75 -21.39 -3.50
C GLN A 117 7.05 -20.60 -3.34
N SER A 118 7.49 -19.87 -4.36
CA SER A 118 8.79 -19.19 -4.38
C SER A 118 8.89 -18.09 -3.32
N GLU A 119 7.91 -17.16 -3.32
CA GLU A 119 7.88 -16.06 -2.35
C GLU A 119 7.64 -16.57 -0.94
N LEU A 120 6.73 -17.53 -0.79
CA LEU A 120 6.35 -18.08 0.51
C LEU A 120 7.43 -18.95 1.13
N ASP A 121 8.23 -19.68 0.35
CA ASP A 121 9.37 -20.45 0.81
C ASP A 121 10.40 -19.57 1.50
N TYR A 122 10.76 -18.46 0.84
CA TYR A 122 11.68 -17.48 1.42
C TYR A 122 11.14 -16.86 2.72
N ILE A 123 9.88 -16.43 2.70
CA ILE A 123 9.25 -15.80 3.87
C ILE A 123 9.15 -16.78 5.04
N THR A 124 8.70 -18.01 4.79
CA THR A 124 8.57 -19.05 5.82
C THR A 124 9.92 -19.35 6.47
N LYS A 125 10.97 -19.48 5.65
CA LYS A 125 12.35 -19.67 6.13
C LYS A 125 12.82 -18.49 6.98
N LEU A 126 12.65 -17.26 6.48
CA LEU A 126 13.13 -16.05 7.15
C LEU A 126 12.41 -15.80 8.48
N THR A 127 11.10 -16.03 8.52
CA THR A 127 10.28 -15.77 9.71
C THR A 127 10.32 -16.91 10.72
N GLU A 128 10.66 -18.12 10.30
CA GLU A 128 10.47 -19.35 11.10
C GLU A 128 9.01 -19.44 11.57
N ALA A 129 8.07 -19.12 10.67
CA ALA A 129 6.65 -19.03 10.99
C ALA A 129 6.15 -20.31 11.68
N ARG A 130 5.39 -20.13 12.77
CA ARG A 130 4.83 -21.22 13.58
C ARG A 130 3.60 -21.84 12.93
N ALA A 131 2.79 -21.02 12.26
CA ALA A 131 1.58 -21.46 11.59
C ALA A 131 1.37 -20.74 10.27
N PHE A 132 0.62 -21.38 9.38
CA PHE A 132 0.15 -20.81 8.13
C PHE A 132 -1.38 -20.89 8.05
N ILE A 133 -2.05 -19.74 8.01
CA ILE A 133 -3.49 -19.65 7.85
C ILE A 133 -3.80 -19.40 6.37
N THR A 134 -4.63 -20.26 5.77
CA THR A 134 -4.99 -20.16 4.36
C THR A 134 -6.38 -20.74 4.10
N MET A 135 -6.74 -20.96 2.84
CA MET A 135 -7.94 -21.65 2.41
C MET A 135 -7.57 -22.87 1.57
N ASP A 136 -8.53 -23.78 1.35
CA ASP A 136 -8.27 -24.97 0.54
C ASP A 136 -7.97 -24.59 -0.91
N GLU A 137 -8.83 -23.76 -1.51
CA GLU A 137 -8.73 -23.34 -2.91
C GLU A 137 -9.19 -21.89 -3.12
N PHE A 138 -8.54 -21.18 -4.04
CA PHE A 138 -8.94 -19.84 -4.48
C PHE A 138 -8.61 -19.66 -5.97
N ASN A 139 -9.58 -19.28 -6.78
CA ASN A 139 -9.43 -19.16 -8.23
C ASN A 139 -8.75 -20.39 -8.85
N ALA A 140 -9.28 -21.58 -8.57
CA ALA A 140 -8.79 -22.89 -9.02
C ALA A 140 -7.35 -23.24 -8.59
N PHE A 141 -6.72 -22.44 -7.73
CA PHE A 141 -5.41 -22.74 -7.16
C PHE A 141 -5.53 -23.39 -5.78
N LYS A 142 -4.83 -24.52 -5.58
CA LYS A 142 -4.83 -25.31 -4.34
C LYS A 142 -3.87 -24.72 -3.30
N HIS A 143 -4.35 -23.76 -2.49
CA HIS A 143 -3.53 -23.08 -1.49
C HIS A 143 -3.11 -24.01 -0.35
N ARG A 144 -4.00 -24.88 0.10
CA ARG A 144 -3.69 -25.87 1.14
C ARG A 144 -2.57 -26.81 0.72
N GLU A 145 -2.64 -27.40 -0.48
CA GLU A 145 -1.58 -28.27 -1.00
C GLU A 145 -0.22 -27.57 -1.09
N MET A 146 -0.22 -26.28 -1.42
CA MET A 146 0.98 -25.44 -1.41
C MET A 146 1.51 -25.26 0.03
N ALA A 147 0.63 -25.00 1.00
CA ALA A 147 1.00 -24.85 2.40
C ALA A 147 1.57 -26.15 2.98
N GLU A 148 1.01 -27.31 2.61
CA GLU A 148 1.53 -28.64 3.00
C GLU A 148 2.94 -28.88 2.48
N LYS A 149 3.24 -28.47 1.24
CA LYS A 149 4.60 -28.53 0.68
C LYS A 149 5.58 -27.60 1.43
N LEU A 150 5.13 -26.41 1.84
CA LEU A 150 5.94 -25.52 2.66
C LEU A 150 6.20 -26.11 4.05
N GLN A 151 5.17 -26.66 4.70
CA GLN A 151 5.30 -27.32 5.99
C GLN A 151 6.30 -28.48 5.96
N ALA A 152 6.22 -29.32 4.94
CA ALA A 152 7.17 -30.44 4.77
C ALA A 152 8.63 -29.97 4.64
N LYS A 153 8.87 -28.77 4.14
CA LYS A 153 10.20 -28.18 3.94
C LYS A 153 10.68 -27.37 5.15
N HIS A 154 9.77 -26.80 5.93
CA HIS A 154 10.06 -25.90 7.05
C HIS A 154 9.50 -26.44 8.37
N PRO A 155 10.32 -27.16 9.18
CA PRO A 155 9.89 -27.77 10.44
C PRO A 155 9.35 -26.79 11.49
N SER A 156 9.69 -25.49 11.40
CA SER A 156 9.14 -24.44 12.26
C SER A 156 7.64 -24.25 12.07
N MET A 157 7.12 -24.52 10.86
CA MET A 157 5.70 -24.44 10.54
C MET A 157 4.98 -25.70 11.04
N GLU A 158 4.52 -25.66 12.27
CA GLU A 158 3.90 -26.83 12.91
C GLU A 158 2.43 -27.01 12.49
N GLN A 159 1.78 -25.93 12.04
CA GLN A 159 0.35 -25.95 11.79
C GLN A 159 -0.03 -25.24 10.49
N ILE A 160 -0.94 -25.88 9.77
CA ILE A 160 -1.73 -25.27 8.70
C ILE A 160 -3.15 -25.16 9.22
N ILE A 161 -3.74 -23.96 9.17
CA ILE A 161 -5.09 -23.69 9.65
C ILE A 161 -5.89 -23.16 8.46
N THR A 162 -7.00 -23.83 8.16
CA THR A 162 -7.85 -23.43 7.03
C THR A 162 -8.84 -22.34 7.43
N LEU A 163 -9.37 -21.61 6.44
CA LEU A 163 -10.45 -20.64 6.65
C LEU A 163 -11.66 -21.27 7.34
N GLN A 164 -11.99 -22.54 7.02
CA GLN A 164 -13.08 -23.27 7.66
C GLN A 164 -12.77 -23.53 9.15
N GLU A 165 -11.56 -23.92 9.49
CA GLU A 165 -11.16 -24.09 10.90
C GLU A 165 -11.19 -22.77 11.66
N ILE A 166 -10.78 -21.65 11.04
CA ILE A 166 -10.95 -20.31 11.66
C ILE A 166 -12.42 -20.03 11.95
N ARG A 167 -13.32 -20.36 11.03
CA ARG A 167 -14.76 -20.22 11.24
C ARG A 167 -15.28 -21.04 12.44
N GLU A 168 -14.76 -22.25 12.64
CA GLU A 168 -15.11 -23.03 13.83
C GLU A 168 -14.51 -22.43 15.10
N MET A 169 -13.28 -21.91 15.06
CA MET A 169 -12.66 -21.24 16.22
C MET A 169 -13.49 -20.03 16.69
N THR A 170 -14.10 -19.25 15.78
CA THR A 170 -14.93 -18.09 16.16
C THR A 170 -16.18 -18.45 16.96
N LYS A 171 -16.61 -19.71 16.94
CA LYS A 171 -17.76 -20.22 17.70
C LYS A 171 -17.39 -20.74 19.09
N GLY A 172 -16.09 -20.80 19.41
CA GLY A 172 -15.58 -21.29 20.68
C GLY A 172 -16.06 -20.49 21.88
N ASN A 173 -15.94 -21.07 23.06
CA ASN A 173 -16.20 -20.37 24.30
C ASN A 173 -15.01 -19.53 24.70
N VAL A 174 -15.26 -18.32 25.17
CA VAL A 174 -14.24 -17.45 25.78
C VAL A 174 -14.11 -17.79 27.25
N THR A 175 -12.92 -18.20 27.70
CA THR A 175 -12.65 -18.74 29.03
C THR A 175 -11.84 -17.80 29.92
N GLY A 176 -11.37 -16.67 29.40
CA GLY A 176 -10.55 -15.70 30.13
C GLY A 176 -9.04 -16.01 30.12
N GLN A 177 -8.59 -16.95 29.31
CA GLN A 177 -7.14 -17.25 29.17
C GLN A 177 -6.32 -16.06 28.63
N LEU A 178 -6.97 -15.09 28.00
CA LEU A 178 -6.34 -13.90 27.45
C LEU A 178 -5.96 -12.84 28.49
N ASP A 179 -6.47 -12.94 29.73
CA ASP A 179 -6.28 -11.90 30.76
C ASP A 179 -4.82 -11.75 31.21
N GLY A 180 -4.01 -12.81 31.05
CA GLY A 180 -2.58 -12.81 31.35
C GLY A 180 -1.68 -12.30 30.20
N ILE A 181 -2.23 -12.02 29.03
CA ILE A 181 -1.44 -11.61 27.85
C ILE A 181 -1.29 -10.09 27.84
N VAL A 182 -0.05 -9.64 28.03
CA VAL A 182 0.31 -8.22 27.96
C VAL A 182 0.80 -7.88 26.57
N ILE A 183 0.16 -6.88 25.95
CA ILE A 183 0.54 -6.31 24.65
C ILE A 183 0.99 -4.88 24.89
N ASP A 184 2.21 -4.56 24.49
CA ASP A 184 2.76 -3.21 24.55
C ASP A 184 2.48 -2.44 23.25
N ALA A 185 2.30 -1.13 23.34
CA ALA A 185 2.10 -0.30 22.14
C ALA A 185 3.31 -0.29 21.19
N ASN A 186 4.48 -0.69 21.67
CA ASN A 186 5.69 -0.88 20.86
C ASN A 186 5.85 -2.31 20.32
N ASP A 187 4.99 -3.27 20.72
CA ASP A 187 4.95 -4.58 20.07
C ASP A 187 4.59 -4.43 18.59
N ILE A 188 5.24 -5.23 17.75
CA ILE A 188 4.93 -5.27 16.32
C ILE A 188 3.50 -5.77 16.12
N PHE A 189 2.70 -4.97 15.42
CA PHE A 189 1.33 -5.31 15.04
C PHE A 189 1.28 -6.10 13.73
N THR A 190 2.11 -5.71 12.74
CA THR A 190 2.17 -6.40 11.44
C THR A 190 3.59 -6.60 10.95
N LEU A 191 3.84 -7.71 10.28
CA LEU A 191 5.02 -7.93 9.45
C LEU A 191 4.59 -7.94 7.98
N SER A 192 4.47 -6.76 7.39
CA SER A 192 4.12 -6.59 5.98
C SER A 192 5.34 -6.79 5.07
N TRP A 193 5.10 -7.09 3.79
CA TRP A 193 6.17 -7.40 2.85
C TRP A 193 6.21 -6.42 1.71
N SER A 194 7.38 -5.82 1.45
CA SER A 194 7.57 -5.09 0.21
C SER A 194 7.62 -6.09 -0.95
N SER A 195 6.89 -5.80 -2.02
CA SER A 195 6.99 -6.57 -3.28
C SER A 195 8.30 -6.19 -3.98
N GLY A 196 9.44 -6.56 -3.41
CA GLY A 196 10.76 -6.14 -3.89
C GLY A 196 10.85 -6.29 -5.40
N THR A 197 11.33 -5.23 -6.06
CA THR A 197 11.74 -5.29 -7.46
C THR A 197 13.11 -5.98 -7.59
N GLU A 198 13.69 -6.38 -6.46
CA GLU A 198 14.81 -7.29 -6.29
C GLU A 198 14.29 -8.70 -5.98
N ALA A 199 15.15 -9.71 -6.00
CA ALA A 199 14.76 -11.12 -6.01
C ALA A 199 13.94 -11.58 -4.79
N GLU A 200 14.05 -10.92 -3.64
CA GLU A 200 13.43 -11.37 -2.38
C GLU A 200 12.57 -10.28 -1.72
N PRO A 201 11.37 -10.63 -1.17
CA PRO A 201 10.55 -9.71 -0.39
C PRO A 201 11.27 -9.25 0.88
N LYS A 202 11.08 -7.97 1.26
CA LYS A 202 11.65 -7.41 2.50
C LYS A 202 10.55 -7.31 3.55
N GLY A 203 10.78 -7.86 4.74
CA GLY A 203 9.85 -7.78 5.86
C GLY A 203 9.91 -6.43 6.55
N CYS A 204 8.77 -5.75 6.62
CA CYS A 204 8.59 -4.41 7.19
C CYS A 204 7.79 -4.53 8.50
N PRO A 205 8.45 -4.64 9.66
CA PRO A 205 7.77 -4.74 10.95
C PRO A 205 7.29 -3.36 11.42
N LEU A 206 6.00 -3.21 11.63
CA LEU A 206 5.38 -1.98 12.14
C LEU A 206 4.64 -2.26 13.43
N SER A 207 4.96 -1.48 14.48
CA SER A 207 4.32 -1.58 15.80
C SER A 207 2.95 -0.92 15.82
N HIS A 208 2.19 -1.12 16.92
CA HIS A 208 0.96 -0.38 17.15
C HIS A 208 1.20 1.13 17.10
N ASN A 209 2.27 1.63 17.72
CA ASN A 209 2.61 3.05 17.72
C ASN A 209 2.93 3.57 16.30
N ASN A 210 3.68 2.82 15.48
CA ASN A 210 3.92 3.20 14.09
C ASN A 210 2.60 3.36 13.32
N TRP A 211 1.68 2.39 13.43
CA TRP A 211 0.40 2.40 12.74
C TRP A 211 -0.55 3.48 13.25
N ILE A 212 -0.65 3.68 14.56
CA ILE A 212 -1.49 4.73 15.16
C ILE A 212 -0.99 6.10 14.69
N PHE A 213 0.32 6.34 14.74
CA PHE A 213 0.90 7.58 14.24
C PHE A 213 0.64 7.76 12.75
N GLN A 214 0.86 6.70 11.93
CA GLN A 214 0.60 6.75 10.49
C GLN A 214 -0.86 7.09 10.16
N SER A 215 -1.81 6.60 10.94
CA SER A 215 -3.24 6.85 10.68
C SER A 215 -3.62 8.32 10.84
N THR A 216 -2.87 9.11 11.61
CA THR A 216 -3.20 10.53 11.84
C THR A 216 -3.18 11.36 10.57
N ILE A 217 -2.28 11.02 9.61
CA ILE A 217 -2.22 11.72 8.32
C ILE A 217 -3.52 11.57 7.52
N CYS A 218 -4.24 10.45 7.70
CA CYS A 218 -5.52 10.23 7.04
C CYS A 218 -6.64 11.10 7.63
N PHE A 219 -6.59 11.39 8.93
CA PHE A 219 -7.56 12.29 9.58
C PHE A 219 -7.22 13.76 9.37
N GLU A 220 -5.96 14.10 9.16
CA GLU A 220 -5.53 15.48 8.95
C GLU A 220 -5.61 15.93 7.50
N ASN A 221 -5.23 15.09 6.55
CA ASN A 221 -5.05 15.48 5.14
C ASN A 221 -6.12 14.87 4.23
N ALA A 222 -6.60 13.66 4.51
CA ALA A 222 -7.79 13.11 3.88
C ALA A 222 -8.98 13.29 4.85
N PRO A 223 -10.14 13.82 4.40
CA PRO A 223 -11.24 14.14 5.32
C PRO A 223 -11.99 12.89 5.82
N ILE A 224 -11.28 12.03 6.56
CA ILE A 224 -11.86 10.93 7.33
C ILE A 224 -12.32 11.48 8.68
N HIS A 225 -13.55 11.18 9.08
CA HIS A 225 -14.10 11.55 10.36
C HIS A 225 -14.33 10.33 11.25
N TRP A 226 -14.40 10.56 12.55
CA TRP A 226 -14.77 9.51 13.51
C TRP A 226 -16.17 8.96 13.21
N GLY A 227 -16.25 7.64 13.12
CA GLY A 227 -17.50 6.93 12.85
C GLY A 227 -17.84 6.78 11.36
N ASP A 228 -16.93 7.11 10.46
CA ASP A 228 -17.13 6.98 9.01
C ASP A 228 -17.26 5.53 8.53
N ASN A 229 -17.99 5.38 7.43
CA ASN A 229 -18.04 4.15 6.66
C ASN A 229 -16.91 4.17 5.62
N LEU A 230 -16.00 3.22 5.72
CA LEU A 230 -14.83 3.10 4.87
C LEU A 230 -14.92 1.83 4.03
N ILE A 231 -14.40 1.84 2.80
CA ILE A 231 -14.26 0.62 1.98
C ILE A 231 -12.82 0.47 1.50
N THR A 232 -12.31 -0.77 1.52
CA THR A 232 -11.02 -1.09 0.92
C THR A 232 -11.19 -1.85 -0.39
N ALA A 233 -10.62 -1.32 -1.47
CA ALA A 233 -10.58 -1.96 -2.79
C ALA A 233 -9.26 -2.70 -3.05
N GLY A 234 -8.24 -2.48 -2.22
CA GLY A 234 -6.95 -3.16 -2.29
C GLY A 234 -6.81 -4.25 -1.24
N PRO A 235 -5.84 -5.18 -1.42
CA PRO A 235 -5.62 -6.27 -0.48
C PRO A 235 -5.14 -5.75 0.88
N LEU A 236 -5.70 -6.28 1.97
CA LEU A 236 -5.31 -5.97 3.35
C LEU A 236 -3.98 -6.65 3.73
N VAL A 237 -2.91 -6.37 2.98
CA VAL A 237 -1.58 -6.98 3.20
C VAL A 237 -0.44 -5.98 3.11
N ASN A 238 -0.74 -4.71 2.82
CA ASN A 238 0.28 -3.68 2.59
C ASN A 238 -0.10 -2.34 3.22
N MET A 239 0.86 -1.41 3.26
CA MET A 239 0.68 -0.06 3.81
C MET A 239 -0.55 0.66 3.25
N ALA A 240 -0.82 0.53 1.95
CA ALA A 240 -1.92 1.25 1.31
C ALA A 240 -3.27 0.92 1.98
N SER A 241 -3.69 -0.36 1.99
CA SER A 241 -4.99 -0.74 2.53
C SER A 241 -5.02 -0.77 4.06
N ILE A 242 -3.93 -1.22 4.71
CA ILE A 242 -3.86 -1.27 6.17
C ILE A 242 -3.81 0.16 6.73
N GLY A 243 -2.92 1.02 6.20
CA GLY A 243 -2.67 2.35 6.74
C GLY A 243 -3.72 3.40 6.40
N THR A 244 -4.48 3.23 5.30
CA THR A 244 -5.48 4.23 4.88
C THR A 244 -6.93 3.82 5.12
N VAL A 245 -7.21 2.54 5.42
CA VAL A 245 -8.58 2.06 5.66
C VAL A 245 -8.67 1.28 6.98
N TYR A 246 -7.86 0.21 7.15
CA TYR A 246 -8.00 -0.69 8.29
C TYR A 246 -7.65 -0.02 9.62
N VAL A 247 -6.48 0.61 9.71
CA VAL A 247 -6.07 1.29 10.95
C VAL A 247 -6.89 2.55 11.23
N PRO A 248 -7.21 3.43 10.26
CA PRO A 248 -8.18 4.50 10.45
C PRO A 248 -9.54 4.03 10.95
N TRP A 249 -10.05 2.88 10.47
CA TRP A 249 -11.27 2.28 11.01
C TRP A 249 -11.11 1.84 12.48
N LEU A 250 -10.01 1.18 12.83
CA LEU A 250 -9.75 0.78 14.23
C LEU A 250 -9.66 1.99 15.16
N VAL A 251 -9.00 3.07 14.72
CA VAL A 251 -8.82 4.29 15.51
C VAL A 251 -10.10 5.12 15.56
N GLY A 252 -10.70 5.40 14.42
CA GLY A 252 -11.85 6.30 14.27
C GLY A 252 -13.21 5.63 14.53
N GLY A 253 -13.28 4.30 14.47
CA GLY A 253 -14.56 3.56 14.53
C GLY A 253 -15.34 3.63 13.23
N GLY A 254 -16.65 3.39 13.31
CA GLY A 254 -17.52 3.37 12.14
C GLY A 254 -17.67 1.96 11.56
N LYS A 255 -17.81 1.89 10.24
CA LYS A 255 -18.00 0.63 9.52
C LYS A 255 -16.91 0.46 8.46
N MET A 256 -16.27 -0.70 8.42
CA MET A 256 -15.37 -1.08 7.35
C MET A 256 -16.06 -2.09 6.42
N VAL A 257 -16.06 -1.80 5.14
CA VAL A 257 -16.56 -2.67 4.07
C VAL A 257 -15.36 -3.24 3.33
N LEU A 258 -15.35 -4.54 3.13
CA LEU A 258 -14.27 -5.26 2.48
C LEU A 258 -14.58 -5.48 1.01
N HIS A 259 -13.58 -5.27 0.15
CA HIS A 259 -13.68 -5.55 -1.28
C HIS A 259 -12.30 -5.90 -1.84
N HIS A 260 -12.09 -7.13 -2.23
CA HIS A 260 -10.91 -7.64 -2.94
C HIS A 260 -11.02 -9.16 -3.11
N PRO A 261 -10.70 -9.76 -4.29
CA PRO A 261 -10.19 -9.08 -5.49
C PRO A 261 -11.17 -8.05 -6.07
N PHE A 262 -10.63 -7.09 -6.82
CA PHE A 262 -11.42 -6.01 -7.37
C PHE A 262 -12.42 -6.53 -8.44
N ASP A 263 -13.69 -6.26 -8.22
CA ASP A 263 -14.79 -6.43 -9.17
C ASP A 263 -15.57 -5.13 -9.28
N GLY A 264 -15.53 -4.49 -10.45
CA GLY A 264 -16.06 -3.14 -10.63
C GLY A 264 -17.56 -3.02 -10.36
N ALA A 265 -18.37 -4.01 -10.75
CA ALA A 265 -19.81 -3.98 -10.56
C ALA A 265 -20.18 -4.11 -9.08
N SER A 266 -19.64 -5.12 -8.39
CA SER A 266 -19.83 -5.31 -6.95
C SER A 266 -19.30 -4.13 -6.14
N PHE A 267 -18.17 -3.53 -6.57
CA PHE A 267 -17.59 -2.37 -5.90
C PHE A 267 -18.53 -1.17 -5.92
N VAL A 268 -19.05 -0.81 -7.11
CA VAL A 268 -20.01 0.30 -7.26
C VAL A 268 -21.28 0.05 -6.44
N MET A 269 -21.81 -1.18 -6.48
CA MET A 269 -22.97 -1.54 -5.66
C MET A 269 -22.70 -1.38 -4.16
N GLN A 270 -21.53 -1.80 -3.68
CA GLN A 270 -21.15 -1.62 -2.27
C GLN A 270 -20.95 -0.16 -1.89
N LEU A 271 -20.35 0.67 -2.78
CA LEU A 271 -20.22 2.11 -2.54
C LEU A 271 -21.57 2.77 -2.24
N MET A 272 -22.60 2.42 -3.03
CA MET A 272 -23.95 2.98 -2.87
C MET A 272 -24.69 2.36 -1.67
N ALA A 273 -24.72 1.02 -1.57
CA ALA A 273 -25.50 0.31 -0.57
C ALA A 273 -24.98 0.53 0.86
N GLU A 274 -23.68 0.75 1.03
CA GLU A 274 -23.03 0.87 2.32
C GLU A 274 -22.80 2.33 2.76
N GLU A 275 -23.29 3.31 1.99
CA GLU A 275 -23.15 4.74 2.28
C GLU A 275 -21.69 5.11 2.62
N ILE A 276 -20.78 4.78 1.72
CA ILE A 276 -19.34 4.93 1.93
C ILE A 276 -18.95 6.41 1.95
N HIS A 277 -18.16 6.80 2.94
CA HIS A 277 -17.65 8.17 3.10
C HIS A 277 -16.25 8.36 2.51
N TYR A 278 -15.43 7.29 2.52
CA TYR A 278 -14.04 7.37 2.09
C TYR A 278 -13.52 6.02 1.58
N THR A 279 -12.60 6.09 0.62
CA THR A 279 -11.85 4.94 0.10
C THR A 279 -10.47 5.36 -0.41
N LEU A 280 -9.58 4.36 -0.60
CA LEU A 280 -8.35 4.51 -1.37
C LEU A 280 -8.48 3.75 -2.69
N LEU A 281 -8.15 4.41 -3.79
CA LEU A 281 -8.18 3.82 -5.14
C LEU A 281 -6.88 4.11 -5.90
N VAL A 282 -6.62 3.30 -6.91
CA VAL A 282 -5.58 3.61 -7.91
C VAL A 282 -6.20 4.40 -9.07
N PRO A 283 -5.41 5.23 -9.79
CA PRO A 283 -5.93 6.07 -10.87
C PRO A 283 -6.71 5.30 -11.94
N ALA A 284 -6.28 4.09 -12.27
CA ALA A 284 -6.96 3.25 -13.27
C ALA A 284 -8.42 2.94 -12.89
N VAL A 285 -8.68 2.66 -11.61
CA VAL A 285 -10.04 2.40 -11.10
C VAL A 285 -10.88 3.68 -11.15
N VAL A 286 -10.32 4.81 -10.72
CA VAL A 286 -11.04 6.11 -10.78
C VAL A 286 -11.40 6.46 -12.22
N ASN A 287 -10.45 6.31 -13.15
CA ASN A 287 -10.68 6.57 -14.57
C ASN A 287 -11.76 5.64 -15.16
N ALA A 288 -11.75 4.35 -14.79
CA ALA A 288 -12.75 3.39 -15.24
C ALA A 288 -14.15 3.74 -14.71
N LEU A 289 -14.26 4.14 -13.44
CA LEU A 289 -15.52 4.60 -12.84
C LEU A 289 -16.07 5.84 -13.57
N MET A 290 -15.22 6.83 -13.86
CA MET A 290 -15.64 8.06 -14.53
C MET A 290 -16.02 7.86 -16.01
N LYS A 291 -15.43 6.86 -16.67
CA LYS A 291 -15.76 6.49 -18.06
C LYS A 291 -16.90 5.46 -18.16
N HIS A 292 -17.43 5.00 -17.04
CA HIS A 292 -18.46 3.95 -17.07
C HIS A 292 -19.74 4.46 -17.73
N PRO A 293 -20.38 3.71 -18.66
CA PRO A 293 -21.59 4.18 -19.38
C PRO A 293 -22.76 4.55 -18.47
N MET A 294 -22.80 3.99 -17.27
CA MET A 294 -23.84 4.24 -16.28
C MET A 294 -23.42 5.23 -15.20
N VAL A 295 -22.34 5.98 -15.36
CA VAL A 295 -21.80 6.89 -14.34
C VAL A 295 -22.84 7.88 -13.81
N ASP A 296 -23.74 8.34 -14.66
CA ASP A 296 -24.83 9.28 -14.29
C ASP A 296 -25.91 8.65 -13.39
N LYS A 297 -25.91 7.31 -13.26
CA LYS A 297 -26.81 6.57 -12.35
C LYS A 297 -26.19 6.26 -11.01
N PHE A 298 -24.90 6.53 -10.83
CA PHE A 298 -24.21 6.28 -9.56
C PHE A 298 -24.55 7.40 -8.57
N ASP A 299 -24.88 7.01 -7.36
CA ASP A 299 -25.05 7.92 -6.24
C ASP A 299 -23.91 7.76 -5.24
N PHE A 300 -22.94 8.66 -5.31
CA PHE A 300 -21.83 8.74 -4.36
C PHE A 300 -21.94 9.98 -3.46
N SER A 301 -23.13 10.50 -3.26
CA SER A 301 -23.38 11.72 -2.48
C SER A 301 -22.94 11.63 -1.01
N LYS A 302 -22.80 10.43 -0.47
CA LYS A 302 -22.28 10.20 0.88
C LYS A 302 -20.75 10.24 0.93
N MET A 303 -20.06 10.02 -0.19
CA MET A 303 -18.62 10.01 -0.26
C MET A 303 -18.08 11.44 -0.21
N ARG A 304 -17.16 11.71 0.71
CA ARG A 304 -16.54 13.02 0.85
C ARG A 304 -15.18 13.08 0.19
N ALA A 305 -14.41 11.99 0.27
CA ALA A 305 -13.09 11.97 -0.30
C ALA A 305 -12.66 10.60 -0.83
N ILE A 306 -11.74 10.64 -1.79
CA ILE A 306 -10.99 9.49 -2.28
C ILE A 306 -9.51 9.80 -2.15
N THR A 307 -8.75 8.93 -1.49
CA THR A 307 -7.30 8.96 -1.62
C THR A 307 -6.88 8.21 -2.87
N ILE A 308 -6.00 8.80 -3.66
CA ILE A 308 -5.47 8.21 -4.90
C ILE A 308 -3.97 8.03 -4.75
N GLY A 309 -3.48 6.83 -5.02
CA GLY A 309 -2.07 6.50 -4.86
C GLY A 309 -1.56 5.46 -5.84
N ALA A 310 -0.30 5.06 -5.68
CA ALA A 310 0.44 4.14 -6.55
C ALA A 310 0.84 4.69 -7.94
N ALA A 311 0.18 5.75 -8.43
CA ALA A 311 0.54 6.51 -9.63
C ALA A 311 -0.13 7.90 -9.56
N PRO A 312 0.34 8.90 -10.32
CA PRO A 312 -0.29 10.21 -10.38
C PRO A 312 -1.74 10.13 -10.87
N PRO A 313 -2.69 10.80 -10.21
CA PRO A 313 -4.07 10.87 -10.67
C PRO A 313 -4.21 11.73 -11.94
N SER A 314 -5.25 11.49 -12.74
CA SER A 314 -5.53 12.34 -13.89
C SER A 314 -6.40 13.54 -13.48
N LEU A 315 -6.04 14.75 -13.91
CA LEU A 315 -6.79 15.98 -13.64
C LEU A 315 -8.27 15.84 -14.02
N TRP A 316 -8.54 15.31 -15.21
CA TRP A 316 -9.90 15.11 -15.69
C TRP A 316 -10.75 14.27 -14.73
N SER A 317 -10.23 13.14 -14.26
CA SER A 317 -11.02 12.24 -13.41
C SER A 317 -11.32 12.82 -12.03
N VAL A 318 -10.38 13.57 -11.44
CA VAL A 318 -10.60 14.22 -10.14
C VAL A 318 -11.54 15.44 -10.27
N GLN A 319 -11.50 16.17 -11.38
CA GLN A 319 -12.45 17.22 -11.69
C GLN A 319 -13.87 16.66 -11.87
N GLU A 320 -14.04 15.51 -12.53
CA GLU A 320 -15.34 14.84 -12.66
C GLU A 320 -15.90 14.36 -11.31
N LEU A 321 -15.07 13.78 -10.43
CA LEU A 321 -15.48 13.44 -9.07
C LEU A 321 -16.01 14.65 -8.31
N LYS A 322 -15.28 15.77 -8.37
CA LYS A 322 -15.67 17.02 -7.71
C LYS A 322 -16.95 17.61 -8.30
N ARG A 323 -17.05 17.65 -9.63
CA ARG A 323 -18.18 18.21 -10.34
C ARG A 323 -19.49 17.43 -10.09
N ARG A 324 -19.41 16.08 -10.11
CA ARG A 324 -20.60 15.21 -9.98
C ARG A 324 -21.12 15.11 -8.56
N TRP A 325 -20.25 14.94 -7.60
CA TRP A 325 -20.64 14.59 -6.22
C TRP A 325 -19.98 15.46 -5.14
N GLY A 326 -19.17 16.44 -5.52
CA GLY A 326 -18.42 17.25 -4.54
C GLY A 326 -17.28 16.52 -3.86
N ILE A 327 -16.90 15.32 -4.35
CA ILE A 327 -15.87 14.49 -3.76
C ILE A 327 -14.50 15.16 -3.90
N GLU A 328 -13.79 15.31 -2.79
CA GLU A 328 -12.40 15.74 -2.78
C GLU A 328 -11.45 14.55 -3.01
N PHE A 329 -10.27 14.81 -3.56
CA PHE A 329 -9.23 13.82 -3.60
C PHE A 329 -8.03 14.24 -2.74
N ALA A 330 -7.35 13.24 -2.19
CA ALA A 330 -6.02 13.37 -1.63
C ALA A 330 -5.05 12.52 -2.44
N ASN A 331 -3.89 13.07 -2.77
CA ASN A 331 -2.81 12.31 -3.41
C ASN A 331 -1.93 11.71 -2.33
N ILE A 332 -1.57 10.42 -2.45
CA ILE A 332 -0.70 9.75 -1.48
C ILE A 332 0.51 9.12 -2.17
N TRP A 333 1.67 9.40 -1.62
CA TRP A 333 2.88 8.62 -1.82
C TRP A 333 3.21 7.89 -0.52
N GLY A 334 3.64 6.63 -0.61
CA GLY A 334 4.04 5.86 0.56
C GLY A 334 4.61 4.49 0.22
N GLN A 335 5.27 3.88 1.21
CA GLN A 335 5.93 2.58 1.11
C GLN A 335 5.60 1.71 2.32
N ASN A 336 5.78 0.38 2.19
CA ASN A 336 5.57 -0.56 3.30
C ASN A 336 6.52 -0.33 4.49
N GLU A 337 7.60 0.36 4.25
CA GLU A 337 8.58 0.78 5.23
C GLU A 337 8.09 1.88 6.18
N GLY A 338 6.82 2.29 6.05
CA GLY A 338 6.17 3.27 6.91
C GLY A 338 6.32 4.71 6.46
N THR A 339 7.08 4.98 5.40
CA THR A 339 7.16 6.33 4.83
C THR A 339 5.85 6.71 4.16
N ALA A 340 5.39 7.94 4.35
CA ALA A 340 4.20 8.46 3.67
C ALA A 340 4.21 9.98 3.57
N ASN A 341 3.62 10.48 2.51
CA ASN A 341 3.25 11.88 2.34
C ASN A 341 1.88 11.95 1.67
N VAL A 342 1.03 12.84 2.14
CA VAL A 342 -0.34 13.01 1.64
C VAL A 342 -0.56 14.48 1.34
N ALA A 343 -1.00 14.76 0.11
CA ALA A 343 -1.43 16.07 -0.32
C ALA A 343 -2.97 16.09 -0.34
N GLY A 344 -3.57 16.77 0.62
CA GLY A 344 -5.02 16.91 0.75
C GLY A 344 -5.49 18.36 0.58
N GLN A 345 -6.80 18.55 0.67
CA GLN A 345 -7.40 19.88 0.48
C GLN A 345 -7.02 20.90 1.56
N TYR A 346 -6.57 20.44 2.72
CA TYR A 346 -6.26 21.30 3.86
C TYR A 346 -4.83 21.84 3.81
N ASP A 347 -3.90 21.08 3.24
CA ASP A 347 -2.50 21.45 3.10
C ASP A 347 -2.17 22.00 1.71
N ILE A 348 -2.76 21.47 0.64
CA ILE A 348 -2.65 21.95 -0.74
C ILE A 348 -4.07 22.17 -1.29
N PRO A 349 -4.68 23.37 -1.08
CA PRO A 349 -6.06 23.65 -1.50
C PRO A 349 -6.26 23.59 -3.02
N ASP A 350 -5.24 23.94 -3.80
CA ASP A 350 -5.31 23.88 -5.26
C ASP A 350 -5.32 22.43 -5.74
N MET A 351 -6.34 22.07 -6.51
CA MET A 351 -6.55 20.71 -6.99
C MET A 351 -5.50 20.29 -8.03
N GLU A 352 -5.06 21.20 -8.87
CA GLU A 352 -4.06 20.91 -9.91
C GLU A 352 -2.68 20.69 -9.27
N MET A 353 -2.32 21.50 -8.30
CA MET A 353 -1.10 21.30 -7.52
C MET A 353 -1.10 19.96 -6.80
N ARG A 354 -2.21 19.51 -6.20
CA ARG A 354 -2.30 18.22 -5.51
C ARG A 354 -1.97 17.00 -6.38
N LEU A 355 -1.99 17.13 -7.71
CA LEU A 355 -1.68 16.02 -8.61
C LEU A 355 -0.22 15.56 -8.51
N ASP A 356 0.71 16.50 -8.27
CA ASP A 356 2.15 16.23 -8.29
C ASP A 356 2.96 16.98 -7.22
N HIS A 357 2.29 17.67 -6.28
CA HIS A 357 2.93 18.39 -5.18
C HIS A 357 2.62 17.70 -3.85
N PHE A 358 3.65 17.51 -3.07
CA PHE A 358 3.61 17.09 -1.68
C PHE A 358 4.39 18.08 -0.84
N LEU A 359 3.94 18.29 0.39
CA LEU A 359 4.64 19.18 1.28
C LEU A 359 6.03 18.64 1.63
N PHE A 360 7.10 19.46 1.49
CA PHE A 360 8.47 19.10 1.84
C PHE A 360 8.79 19.47 3.28
N VAL A 361 8.58 18.53 4.20
CA VAL A 361 8.87 18.73 5.63
C VAL A 361 10.37 18.55 5.87
N SER A 362 11.13 19.61 5.75
CA SER A 362 12.56 19.59 6.03
C SER A 362 12.94 20.49 7.21
N PRO A 363 14.08 20.22 7.89
CA PRO A 363 14.58 21.11 8.93
C PRO A 363 14.81 22.52 8.37
N GLY A 364 14.16 23.51 8.94
CA GLY A 364 14.28 24.91 8.51
C GLY A 364 13.19 25.40 7.56
N ASN A 365 12.38 24.54 6.98
CA ASN A 365 11.19 24.96 6.25
C ASN A 365 10.15 25.51 7.23
N GLN A 366 9.91 26.79 7.16
CA GLN A 366 8.88 27.45 7.97
C GLN A 366 7.54 27.36 7.24
N TRP A 367 6.80 26.30 7.49
CA TRP A 367 5.43 26.15 7.01
C TRP A 367 4.51 27.07 7.84
N ALA A 368 4.56 28.35 7.55
CA ALA A 368 3.76 29.34 8.24
C ALA A 368 2.27 28.97 8.18
N GLY A 369 1.76 28.42 9.27
CA GLY A 369 0.34 28.16 9.50
C GLY A 369 -0.23 26.82 8.97
N LYS A 370 0.57 25.97 8.33
CA LYS A 370 0.09 24.70 7.74
C LYS A 370 0.66 23.43 8.39
N ALA A 371 1.43 23.52 9.46
CA ALA A 371 1.98 22.35 10.15
C ALA A 371 0.86 21.53 10.78
N THR A 372 0.65 20.33 10.26
CA THR A 372 -0.21 19.33 10.88
C THR A 372 0.47 18.73 12.10
N TRP A 373 -0.28 18.02 12.95
CA TRP A 373 0.34 17.28 14.06
C TRP A 373 1.35 16.25 13.54
N PHE A 374 0.99 15.54 12.47
CA PHE A 374 1.87 14.57 11.81
C PHE A 374 3.19 15.20 11.33
N SER A 375 3.13 16.32 10.62
CA SER A 375 4.31 16.98 10.04
C SER A 375 5.33 17.47 11.07
N ARG A 376 4.93 17.67 12.35
CA ARG A 376 5.85 18.07 13.43
C ARG A 376 6.88 17.00 13.78
N PHE A 377 6.61 15.74 13.47
CA PHE A 377 7.42 14.59 13.88
C PHE A 377 8.18 13.96 12.72
N VAL A 378 7.84 14.29 11.49
CA VAL A 378 8.54 13.80 10.31
C VAL A 378 9.58 14.79 9.82
N SER A 379 10.60 14.28 9.16
CA SER A 379 11.62 15.10 8.53
C SER A 379 12.07 14.45 7.23
N MET A 380 12.29 15.26 6.21
CA MET A 380 12.67 14.84 4.88
C MET A 380 13.92 15.57 4.42
N LYS A 381 14.76 14.92 3.62
CA LYS A 381 15.86 15.55 2.89
C LYS A 381 15.97 14.97 1.50
N LEU A 382 16.38 15.78 0.54
CA LEU A 382 16.72 15.33 -0.80
C LEU A 382 18.24 15.21 -0.92
N VAL A 383 18.72 14.06 -1.36
CA VAL A 383 20.15 13.77 -1.54
C VAL A 383 20.45 13.61 -3.02
N ASN A 384 21.45 14.32 -3.50
CA ASN A 384 21.97 14.16 -4.86
C ASN A 384 23.49 14.31 -4.82
N ALA A 385 24.21 13.25 -5.16
CA ALA A 385 25.67 13.22 -5.12
C ALA A 385 26.34 14.27 -6.03
N ALA A 386 25.64 14.67 -7.12
CA ALA A 386 26.13 15.70 -8.05
C ALA A 386 25.90 17.13 -7.55
N ILE A 387 25.09 17.33 -6.48
CA ILE A 387 24.75 18.65 -5.94
C ILE A 387 25.22 18.72 -4.48
N PRO A 388 26.36 19.36 -4.18
CA PRO A 388 26.84 19.51 -2.81
C PRO A 388 25.81 20.18 -1.90
N GLY A 389 25.45 19.50 -0.79
CA GLY A 389 24.41 19.96 0.15
C GLY A 389 22.99 19.73 -0.35
N GLY A 390 22.80 18.89 -1.39
CA GLY A 390 21.52 18.49 -1.96
C GLY A 390 20.84 19.53 -2.87
N PRO A 391 19.68 19.18 -3.45
CA PRO A 391 18.82 20.06 -4.25
C PRO A 391 18.48 21.37 -3.54
N LYS A 392 18.54 22.51 -4.23
CA LYS A 392 18.38 23.85 -3.66
C LYS A 392 17.41 24.77 -4.41
N LYS A 393 17.14 24.51 -5.66
CA LYS A 393 16.25 25.32 -6.50
C LYS A 393 15.17 24.46 -7.14
N GLU A 394 14.09 25.11 -7.49
CA GLU A 394 13.00 24.46 -8.25
C GLU A 394 13.55 23.75 -9.49
N GLY A 395 13.06 22.53 -9.71
CA GLY A 395 13.52 21.66 -10.79
C GLY A 395 14.67 20.72 -10.41
N ASP A 396 15.42 21.01 -9.35
CA ASP A 396 16.48 20.10 -8.88
C ASP A 396 15.86 18.78 -8.40
N VAL A 397 16.51 17.66 -8.74
CA VAL A 397 16.06 16.31 -8.37
C VAL A 397 17.01 15.69 -7.36
N GLY A 398 16.48 15.00 -6.38
CA GLY A 398 17.25 14.22 -5.42
C GLY A 398 16.49 13.00 -4.90
N GLU A 399 17.23 12.06 -4.35
CA GLU A 399 16.67 10.89 -3.69
C GLU A 399 16.07 11.31 -2.34
N LEU A 400 14.80 10.94 -2.10
CA LEU A 400 14.12 11.28 -0.86
C LEU A 400 14.60 10.37 0.27
N TRP A 401 15.08 11.00 1.32
CA TRP A 401 15.36 10.38 2.60
C TRP A 401 14.35 10.88 3.64
N TYR A 402 13.80 9.95 4.42
CA TYR A 402 12.66 10.22 5.30
C TYR A 402 12.92 9.72 6.72
N ARG A 403 12.56 10.49 7.72
CA ARG A 403 12.65 10.12 9.14
C ARG A 403 11.36 10.48 9.86
N GLY A 404 10.82 9.55 10.65
CA GLY A 404 9.61 9.80 11.44
C GLY A 404 9.23 8.61 12.33
N PRO A 405 8.28 8.82 13.25
CA PRO A 405 7.81 7.75 14.15
C PRO A 405 7.03 6.65 13.46
N ASN A 406 6.66 6.82 12.20
CA ASN A 406 5.98 5.85 11.36
C ASN A 406 6.93 4.89 10.62
N VAL A 407 8.24 5.19 10.56
CA VAL A 407 9.21 4.38 9.82
C VAL A 407 9.54 3.10 10.56
N ILE A 408 9.72 2.00 9.82
CA ILE A 408 10.20 0.73 10.38
C ILE A 408 11.51 0.92 11.16
N PRO A 409 11.72 0.19 12.26
CA PRO A 409 13.01 0.23 12.97
C PRO A 409 14.13 -0.52 12.22
N CYS A 410 13.77 -1.50 11.40
CA CYS A 410 14.70 -2.34 10.65
C CYS A 410 13.94 -3.17 9.60
N TYR A 411 14.63 -3.76 8.64
CA TYR A 411 14.11 -4.89 7.89
C TYR A 411 14.21 -6.17 8.72
N PHE A 412 13.12 -6.91 8.82
CA PHE A 412 13.02 -8.09 9.69
C PHE A 412 14.09 -9.13 9.37
N ARG A 413 14.94 -9.44 10.36
CA ARG A 413 16.06 -10.39 10.28
C ARG A 413 17.03 -10.16 9.10
N ARG A 414 17.10 -8.91 8.60
CA ARG A 414 18.00 -8.52 7.51
C ARG A 414 18.84 -7.29 7.92
N PRO A 415 19.83 -7.49 8.84
CA PRO A 415 20.71 -6.40 9.28
C PRO A 415 21.55 -5.82 8.13
N ASP A 416 21.87 -6.62 7.12
CA ASP A 416 22.56 -6.19 5.91
C ASP A 416 21.76 -5.16 5.11
N LEU A 417 20.46 -5.37 4.96
CA LEU A 417 19.58 -4.43 4.28
C LEU A 417 19.29 -3.19 5.16
N THR A 418 19.15 -3.40 6.46
CA THR A 418 18.91 -2.30 7.40
C THR A 418 20.07 -1.32 7.40
N ALA A 419 21.32 -1.81 7.46
CA ALA A 419 22.51 -0.96 7.45
C ALA A 419 22.66 -0.11 6.17
N ARG A 420 22.09 -0.56 5.05
CA ARG A 420 22.11 0.19 3.78
C ARG A 420 20.93 1.15 3.63
N ALA A 421 19.87 0.94 4.41
CA ALA A 421 18.63 1.68 4.27
C ALA A 421 18.59 2.95 5.14
N PHE A 422 19.44 3.05 6.15
CA PHE A 422 19.48 4.18 7.06
C PHE A 422 20.86 4.86 7.06
N ASP A 423 20.87 6.17 7.18
CA ASP A 423 22.10 6.90 7.46
C ASP A 423 22.35 7.07 8.97
N ASP A 424 23.48 7.71 9.32
CA ASP A 424 23.88 7.95 10.71
C ASP A 424 22.89 8.83 11.49
N GLU A 425 22.09 9.64 10.79
CA GLU A 425 21.03 10.49 11.37
C GLU A 425 19.67 9.77 11.45
N GLN A 426 19.62 8.49 11.11
CA GLN A 426 18.41 7.66 11.07
C GLN A 426 17.36 8.12 10.03
N TYR A 427 17.80 8.73 8.93
CA TYR A 427 16.95 8.89 7.76
C TYR A 427 16.93 7.60 6.95
N PHE A 428 15.74 7.17 6.61
CA PHE A 428 15.50 6.03 5.74
C PHE A 428 15.60 6.45 4.27
N ASN A 429 16.43 5.75 3.50
CA ASN A 429 16.51 5.91 2.05
C ASN A 429 15.30 5.28 1.38
N THR A 430 14.45 6.08 0.76
CA THR A 430 13.23 5.60 0.12
C THR A 430 13.47 4.91 -1.23
N GLY A 431 14.61 5.19 -1.88
CA GLY A 431 14.91 4.77 -3.24
C GLY A 431 14.01 5.44 -4.30
N ASP A 432 13.28 6.48 -3.92
CA ASP A 432 12.42 7.27 -4.79
C ASP A 432 13.02 8.66 -4.99
N LEU A 433 13.04 9.13 -6.24
CA LEU A 433 13.51 10.46 -6.61
C LEU A 433 12.35 11.45 -6.55
N PHE A 434 12.62 12.61 -5.98
CA PHE A 434 11.70 13.73 -5.93
C PHE A 434 12.34 14.97 -6.52
N GLN A 435 11.53 15.81 -7.14
CA GLN A 435 11.91 17.10 -7.67
C GLN A 435 11.43 18.20 -6.72
N LEU A 436 12.29 19.17 -6.43
CA LEU A 436 11.86 20.39 -5.75
C LEU A 436 10.88 21.15 -6.63
N LYS A 437 9.76 21.50 -6.04
CA LYS A 437 8.69 22.31 -6.62
C LYS A 437 8.65 23.68 -5.92
N ASP A 438 7.81 24.57 -6.41
CA ASP A 438 7.48 25.81 -5.75
C ASP A 438 6.76 25.58 -4.40
N ASN A 439 6.56 26.67 -3.64
CA ASN A 439 5.78 26.67 -2.38
C ASN A 439 6.22 25.64 -1.33
N ASP A 440 7.54 25.40 -1.18
CA ASP A 440 8.11 24.40 -0.26
C ASP A 440 7.56 22.99 -0.48
N CYS A 441 7.30 22.63 -1.73
CA CYS A 441 6.80 21.35 -2.13
C CYS A 441 7.86 20.49 -2.82
N ILE A 442 7.59 19.19 -2.87
CA ILE A 442 8.30 18.21 -3.70
C ILE A 442 7.29 17.42 -4.54
N GLY A 443 7.69 17.03 -5.73
CA GLY A 443 6.91 16.14 -6.60
C GLY A 443 7.62 14.82 -6.81
N PHE A 444 6.88 13.71 -6.82
CA PHE A 444 7.46 12.42 -7.19
C PHE A 444 8.00 12.50 -8.64
N PHE A 445 9.25 12.14 -8.82
CA PHE A 445 9.90 12.19 -10.13
C PHE A 445 10.00 10.79 -10.76
N GLU A 446 10.65 9.84 -10.06
CA GLU A 446 10.80 8.46 -10.54
C GLU A 446 11.37 7.57 -9.43
N ARG A 447 11.34 6.26 -9.62
CA ARG A 447 12.17 5.33 -8.87
C ARG A 447 13.64 5.47 -9.28
N ALA A 448 14.55 5.57 -8.33
CA ALA A 448 15.98 5.71 -8.61
C ALA A 448 16.54 4.64 -9.58
N LYS A 449 16.00 3.41 -9.49
CA LYS A 449 16.38 2.27 -10.34
C LYS A 449 15.62 2.18 -11.68
N ASP A 450 14.55 2.96 -11.86
CA ASP A 450 13.71 2.94 -13.06
C ASP A 450 13.97 4.15 -13.96
N ILE A 451 14.81 5.11 -13.48
CA ILE A 451 15.26 6.23 -14.28
C ILE A 451 16.07 5.74 -15.49
N ILE A 452 15.88 6.38 -16.62
CA ILE A 452 16.62 6.07 -17.86
C ILE A 452 17.73 7.11 -18.03
N ILE A 453 19.00 6.68 -18.03
CA ILE A 453 20.15 7.58 -18.09
C ILE A 453 20.67 7.63 -19.53
N ARG A 454 20.15 8.57 -20.31
CA ARG A 454 20.46 8.73 -21.72
C ARG A 454 21.50 9.84 -21.96
N GLY A 455 22.72 9.47 -22.22
CA GLY A 455 23.79 10.45 -22.55
C GLY A 455 23.96 11.53 -21.46
N GLY A 456 23.79 11.16 -20.18
CA GLY A 456 23.86 12.07 -19.04
C GLY A 456 22.54 12.76 -18.68
N TYR A 457 21.48 12.61 -19.49
CA TYR A 457 20.14 13.07 -19.14
C TYR A 457 19.37 12.01 -18.35
N ASN A 458 18.78 12.42 -17.24
CA ASN A 458 17.87 11.62 -16.47
C ASN A 458 16.45 11.74 -17.03
N ILE A 459 15.90 10.65 -17.55
CA ILE A 459 14.55 10.59 -18.11
C ILE A 459 13.66 9.81 -17.15
N SER A 460 12.57 10.42 -16.70
CA SER A 460 11.55 9.71 -15.95
C SER A 460 10.79 8.78 -16.89
N ALA A 461 10.85 7.48 -16.61
CA ALA A 461 10.07 6.49 -17.33
C ALA A 461 8.58 6.75 -17.15
N GLN A 462 8.15 7.19 -15.95
CA GLN A 462 6.77 7.55 -15.64
C GLN A 462 6.26 8.72 -16.50
N GLU A 463 7.10 9.74 -16.73
CA GLU A 463 6.74 10.89 -17.59
C GLU A 463 6.48 10.43 -19.02
N VAL A 464 7.34 9.56 -19.55
CA VAL A 464 7.18 8.98 -20.89
C VAL A 464 5.92 8.13 -20.97
N GLU A 465 5.67 7.28 -19.98
CA GLU A 465 4.46 6.44 -19.88
C GLU A 465 3.18 7.29 -19.90
N ASN A 466 3.12 8.31 -19.05
CA ASN A 466 1.96 9.20 -18.95
C ASN A 466 1.66 9.90 -20.28
N MET A 467 2.70 10.31 -20.98
CA MET A 467 2.57 10.95 -22.29
C MET A 467 2.02 9.95 -23.33
N VAL A 468 2.61 8.75 -23.40
CA VAL A 468 2.20 7.71 -24.37
C VAL A 468 0.79 7.20 -24.08
N LEU A 469 0.37 7.11 -22.81
CA LEU A 469 -1.01 6.79 -22.41
C LEU A 469 -2.03 7.83 -22.90
N GLY A 470 -1.61 9.06 -23.15
CA GLY A 470 -2.44 10.10 -23.80
C GLY A 470 -2.67 9.89 -25.29
N PHE A 471 -1.91 9.00 -25.95
CA PHE A 471 -2.07 8.72 -27.38
C PHE A 471 -3.35 7.91 -27.63
N PRO A 472 -4.24 8.32 -28.55
CA PRO A 472 -5.59 7.75 -28.69
C PRO A 472 -5.66 6.25 -28.91
N LYS A 473 -4.66 5.66 -29.56
CA LYS A 473 -4.59 4.23 -29.91
C LYS A 473 -4.04 3.35 -28.79
N VAL A 474 -3.49 3.93 -27.70
CA VAL A 474 -2.84 3.19 -26.61
C VAL A 474 -3.82 2.89 -25.49
N LEU A 475 -3.82 1.64 -25.04
CA LEU A 475 -4.59 1.17 -23.87
C LEU A 475 -3.73 1.19 -22.60
N ASP A 476 -2.50 0.68 -22.68
CA ASP A 476 -1.54 0.61 -21.56
C ASP A 476 -0.11 0.79 -22.08
N ALA A 477 0.79 1.31 -21.23
CA ALA A 477 2.18 1.57 -21.61
C ALA A 477 3.14 1.42 -20.44
N ALA A 478 4.39 1.02 -20.74
CA ALA A 478 5.49 0.98 -19.79
C ALA A 478 6.81 1.34 -20.46
N ALA A 479 7.56 2.29 -19.91
CA ALA A 479 8.87 2.69 -20.39
C ALA A 479 9.99 2.07 -19.55
N VAL A 480 11.04 1.61 -20.22
CA VAL A 480 12.22 1.04 -19.55
C VAL A 480 13.51 1.47 -20.25
N ALA A 481 14.59 1.46 -19.47
CA ALA A 481 15.93 1.61 -20.01
C ALA A 481 16.29 0.42 -20.92
N MET A 482 16.81 0.72 -22.08
CA MET A 482 17.39 -0.19 -23.06
C MET A 482 18.89 0.11 -23.20
N PRO A 483 19.80 -0.86 -23.04
CA PRO A 483 21.24 -0.63 -23.17
C PRO A 483 21.62 -0.05 -24.54
N ASP A 484 22.56 0.90 -24.55
CA ASP A 484 23.12 1.51 -25.76
C ASP A 484 24.62 1.82 -25.59
N GLU A 485 25.44 1.42 -26.51
CA GLU A 485 26.91 1.57 -26.44
C GLU A 485 27.37 3.03 -26.40
N SER A 486 26.64 3.94 -27.03
CA SER A 486 27.05 5.35 -27.20
C SER A 486 26.47 6.26 -26.11
N LEU A 487 25.26 6.00 -25.65
CA LEU A 487 24.51 6.86 -24.72
C LEU A 487 24.36 6.24 -23.34
N GLY A 488 24.85 5.01 -23.12
CA GLY A 488 24.63 4.21 -21.93
C GLY A 488 23.27 3.54 -21.99
N GLU A 489 22.20 4.35 -22.07
CA GLU A 489 20.82 3.85 -22.18
C GLU A 489 20.00 4.65 -23.19
N ARG A 490 18.97 4.01 -23.73
CA ARG A 490 17.88 4.61 -24.53
C ARG A 490 16.52 4.22 -23.96
N THR A 491 15.50 4.95 -24.37
CA THR A 491 14.11 4.68 -23.95
C THR A 491 13.47 3.65 -24.87
N CYS A 492 13.10 2.50 -24.31
CA CYS A 492 12.19 1.54 -24.93
C CYS A 492 10.80 1.67 -24.31
N ILE A 493 9.76 1.81 -25.16
CA ILE A 493 8.36 1.85 -24.73
C ILE A 493 7.66 0.54 -25.11
N TYR A 494 7.07 -0.12 -24.14
CA TYR A 494 6.15 -1.23 -24.31
C TYR A 494 4.72 -0.70 -24.34
N VAL A 495 3.92 -1.14 -25.30
CA VAL A 495 2.57 -0.64 -25.51
C VAL A 495 1.60 -1.79 -25.71
N VAL A 496 0.43 -1.67 -25.08
CA VAL A 496 -0.77 -2.45 -25.39
C VAL A 496 -1.71 -1.58 -26.21
N PRO A 497 -1.96 -1.91 -27.49
CA PRO A 497 -2.91 -1.17 -28.32
C PRO A 497 -4.35 -1.35 -27.82
N LYS A 498 -5.21 -0.39 -28.12
CA LYS A 498 -6.67 -0.60 -27.99
C LYS A 498 -7.15 -1.65 -28.99
N PRO A 499 -8.26 -2.35 -28.71
CA PRO A 499 -8.80 -3.35 -29.60
C PRO A 499 -9.00 -2.82 -31.04
N GLY A 500 -8.41 -3.51 -32.02
CA GLY A 500 -8.46 -3.14 -33.43
C GLY A 500 -7.50 -2.06 -33.88
N GLU A 501 -6.68 -1.48 -32.97
CA GLU A 501 -5.70 -0.45 -33.30
C GLU A 501 -4.31 -1.06 -33.56
N THR A 502 -3.55 -0.38 -34.42
CA THR A 502 -2.12 -0.61 -34.63
C THR A 502 -1.35 0.64 -34.24
N VAL A 503 -0.27 0.49 -33.50
CA VAL A 503 0.56 1.59 -33.01
C VAL A 503 1.95 1.50 -33.62
N LEU A 504 2.43 2.61 -34.20
CA LEU A 504 3.77 2.73 -34.75
C LEU A 504 4.62 3.70 -33.91
N LEU A 505 5.91 3.46 -33.84
CA LEU A 505 6.84 4.31 -33.07
C LEU A 505 6.80 5.77 -33.53
N GLU A 506 6.75 5.98 -34.83
CA GLU A 506 6.75 7.33 -35.42
C GLU A 506 5.45 8.09 -35.13
N GLU A 507 4.31 7.39 -34.98
CA GLU A 507 3.05 8.02 -34.54
C GLU A 507 3.15 8.51 -33.09
N ILE A 508 3.74 7.68 -32.21
CA ILE A 508 3.98 8.07 -30.80
C ILE A 508 4.92 9.28 -30.74
N LYS A 509 6.02 9.26 -31.49
CA LYS A 509 6.98 10.38 -31.55
C LYS A 509 6.33 11.67 -32.06
N ALA A 510 5.56 11.60 -33.14
CA ALA A 510 4.84 12.74 -33.67
C ALA A 510 3.86 13.33 -32.65
N PHE A 511 3.09 12.48 -31.97
CA PHE A 511 2.20 12.89 -30.90
C PHE A 511 2.93 13.55 -29.72
N MET A 512 4.02 12.97 -29.27
CA MET A 512 4.84 13.53 -28.17
C MET A 512 5.48 14.86 -28.59
N GLN A 513 5.90 14.99 -29.85
CA GLN A 513 6.46 16.22 -30.39
C GLN A 513 5.42 17.34 -30.46
N GLU A 514 4.19 17.03 -30.87
CA GLU A 514 3.06 17.96 -30.86
C GLU A 514 2.77 18.49 -29.43
N LYS A 515 2.97 17.65 -28.42
CA LYS A 515 2.83 18.03 -27.01
C LYS A 515 4.03 18.83 -26.46
N GLY A 516 5.05 19.09 -27.26
CA GLY A 516 6.20 19.92 -26.89
C GLY A 516 7.24 19.21 -26.00
N ILE A 517 7.27 17.89 -25.98
CA ILE A 517 8.25 17.12 -25.19
C ILE A 517 9.65 17.31 -25.76
N ALA A 518 10.64 17.41 -24.86
CA ALA A 518 12.05 17.48 -25.23
C ALA A 518 12.50 16.25 -26.02
N ALA A 519 13.27 16.45 -27.09
CA ALA A 519 13.67 15.40 -28.03
C ALA A 519 14.42 14.22 -27.36
N TYR A 520 15.20 14.47 -26.31
CA TYR A 520 15.92 13.41 -25.60
C TYR A 520 15.03 12.44 -24.81
N LYS A 521 13.77 12.83 -24.51
CA LYS A 521 12.76 11.99 -23.82
C LYS A 521 11.96 11.10 -24.78
N MET A 522 12.09 11.27 -26.08
CA MET A 522 11.37 10.49 -27.07
C MET A 522 11.80 9.02 -27.01
N PRO A 523 10.86 8.06 -27.09
CA PRO A 523 11.22 6.65 -27.17
C PRO A 523 11.92 6.36 -28.49
N GLU A 524 12.93 5.49 -28.43
CA GLU A 524 13.74 5.10 -29.59
C GLU A 524 13.42 3.67 -30.06
N ARG A 525 12.64 2.93 -29.23
CA ARG A 525 12.15 1.60 -29.56
C ARG A 525 10.73 1.42 -29.05
N LEU A 526 9.90 0.73 -29.83
CA LEU A 526 8.55 0.32 -29.50
C LEU A 526 8.47 -1.21 -29.49
N GLU A 527 7.94 -1.76 -28.42
CA GLU A 527 7.54 -3.16 -28.30
C GLU A 527 6.02 -3.23 -28.08
N VAL A 528 5.33 -3.93 -28.96
CA VAL A 528 3.86 -4.16 -28.82
C VAL A 528 3.66 -5.49 -28.15
N ILE A 529 2.89 -5.50 -27.07
CA ILE A 529 2.59 -6.69 -26.25
C ILE A 529 1.10 -6.79 -25.93
N GLU A 530 0.64 -7.97 -25.56
CA GLU A 530 -0.77 -8.22 -25.22
C GLU A 530 -1.16 -7.62 -23.85
N ALA A 531 -0.25 -7.62 -22.88
CA ALA A 531 -0.47 -7.06 -21.56
C ALA A 531 0.84 -6.61 -20.91
N ILE A 532 0.84 -5.48 -20.19
CA ILE A 532 1.95 -5.04 -19.35
C ILE A 532 2.03 -5.94 -18.11
N PRO A 533 3.20 -6.59 -17.83
CA PRO A 533 3.35 -7.42 -16.64
C PRO A 533 3.22 -6.60 -15.35
N ARG A 534 2.35 -7.06 -14.46
CA ARG A 534 2.07 -6.39 -13.18
C ARG A 534 2.14 -7.35 -12.02
N ASN A 535 2.48 -6.82 -10.85
CA ASN A 535 2.39 -7.59 -9.62
C ASN A 535 0.93 -7.65 -9.11
N PRO A 536 0.65 -8.46 -8.08
CA PRO A 536 -0.71 -8.63 -7.54
C PRO A 536 -1.42 -7.35 -7.07
N VAL A 537 -0.66 -6.29 -6.77
CA VAL A 537 -1.20 -4.98 -6.38
C VAL A 537 -1.28 -4.00 -7.55
N GLY A 538 -1.13 -4.50 -8.80
CA GLY A 538 -1.29 -3.72 -10.03
C GLY A 538 -0.05 -2.92 -10.48
N LYS A 539 1.09 -3.01 -9.77
CA LYS A 539 2.30 -2.29 -10.10
C LYS A 539 3.05 -2.95 -11.27
N ILE A 540 3.52 -2.15 -12.23
CA ILE A 540 4.31 -2.61 -13.39
C ILE A 540 5.60 -3.29 -12.92
N LEU A 541 5.88 -4.46 -13.47
CA LEU A 541 7.11 -5.23 -13.25
C LEU A 541 8.18 -4.84 -14.27
N LYS A 542 8.70 -3.61 -14.18
CA LYS A 542 9.71 -3.08 -15.14
C LYS A 542 10.95 -3.95 -15.27
N LYS A 543 11.30 -4.72 -14.23
CA LYS A 543 12.42 -5.68 -14.30
C LYS A 543 12.20 -6.71 -15.41
N VAL A 544 10.98 -7.27 -15.52
CA VAL A 544 10.64 -8.25 -16.55
C VAL A 544 10.80 -7.65 -17.95
N LEU A 545 10.37 -6.40 -18.13
CA LEU A 545 10.50 -5.69 -19.40
C LEU A 545 11.96 -5.35 -19.73
N ARG A 546 12.76 -4.98 -18.73
CA ARG A 546 14.21 -4.76 -18.92
C ARG A 546 14.97 -6.04 -19.29
N GLU A 547 14.59 -7.17 -18.71
CA GLU A 547 15.17 -8.47 -19.07
C GLU A 547 14.74 -8.91 -20.47
N ASP A 548 13.49 -8.66 -20.86
CA ASP A 548 12.96 -8.94 -22.19
C ASP A 548 13.72 -8.14 -23.27
N ILE A 549 13.85 -6.82 -23.07
CA ILE A 549 14.53 -5.99 -24.06
C ILE A 549 16.02 -6.33 -24.19
N LYS A 550 16.70 -6.67 -23.09
CA LYS A 550 18.10 -7.14 -23.14
C LYS A 550 18.24 -8.41 -23.98
N LYS A 551 17.35 -9.39 -23.78
CA LYS A 551 17.32 -10.62 -24.58
C LYS A 551 17.10 -10.34 -26.08
N LYS A 552 16.15 -9.45 -26.40
CA LYS A 552 15.87 -9.04 -27.79
C LYS A 552 17.01 -8.31 -28.47
N LEU A 553 17.88 -7.66 -27.69
CA LEU A 553 19.09 -7.00 -28.19
C LEU A 553 20.31 -7.93 -28.30
N GLY A 554 20.21 -9.17 -27.80
CA GLY A 554 21.35 -10.08 -27.71
C GLY A 554 22.40 -9.66 -26.65
N ALA A 555 22.03 -8.77 -25.75
CA ALA A 555 22.86 -8.26 -24.65
C ALA A 555 22.58 -9.06 -23.36
N ALA A 556 22.62 -10.39 -23.42
CA ALA A 556 22.42 -11.27 -22.27
C ALA A 556 23.75 -11.62 -21.60
#